data_f5e1a41db2a4e6bb4b9663f494085abf
#
_entry.id   f5e1a41db2a4e6bb4b9663f494085abf
#
_cell.length_a   1.000
_cell.length_b   1.000
_cell.length_c   1.000
_cell.angle_alpha   90.00
_cell.angle_beta   90.00
_cell.angle_gamma   90.00
#
_symmetry.space_group_name_H-M   'P 1'
#
loop_
_entity.id
_entity.type
_entity.pdbx_description
1 polymer ?
#
loop_
_entity_poly.entity_id
_entity_poly.type
_entity_poly.pdbx_seq_one_letter_code
_entity_poly.pdbx_strand_id
1 'polypeptide(L)'
;MQDNRSYIQIYISFIKTKQPINFTFFLENDYNSRIIKICLFFFSFTLEYSINALFFNDSTMNKIYKDRGDYNFIYQLPQIIYSFLISFAITKLLSYFILSEKKVAEIVKTKTFETKNKINDLFKKSKCKLIIFFVLIIIIQLLFFYYLSSFCGVYKNTQGALIKDTIFSFVISLFIYSYIFCLIPCTMRYYSLKGKNKDRKCLYNASNIISNILL
;
A
#
# COMPACT_ATOMS: atom_id res chain seq x y z
N MET A 1 15.21 16.75 -23.18
CA MET A 1 13.80 16.69 -23.67
C MET A 1 12.94 17.42 -22.64
N GLN A 2 12.23 18.45 -23.07
CA GLN A 2 11.27 19.16 -22.22
C GLN A 2 9.99 18.34 -22.18
N ASP A 3 9.56 17.91 -21.00
CA ASP A 3 8.31 17.14 -20.83
C ASP A 3 7.14 18.13 -20.89
N ASN A 4 6.39 18.09 -21.96
CA ASN A 4 5.26 18.99 -22.22
C ASN A 4 3.93 18.51 -21.67
N ARG A 5 3.94 17.45 -20.81
CA ARG A 5 2.71 16.90 -20.23
C ARG A 5 1.97 17.93 -19.37
N SER A 6 0.66 17.95 -19.49
CA SER A 6 -0.20 18.75 -18.59
C SER A 6 -0.21 18.16 -17.18
N TYR A 7 -0.63 18.95 -16.18
CA TYR A 7 -0.78 18.50 -14.80
C TYR A 7 -1.66 17.23 -14.70
N ILE A 8 -2.79 17.25 -15.41
CA ILE A 8 -3.74 16.12 -15.43
C ILE A 8 -3.11 14.85 -16.02
N GLN A 9 -2.31 14.98 -17.08
CA GLN A 9 -1.60 13.83 -17.67
C GLN A 9 -0.58 13.22 -16.72
N ILE A 10 0.15 14.06 -15.97
CA ILE A 10 1.08 13.60 -14.94
C ILE A 10 0.33 12.91 -13.82
N TYR A 11 -0.77 13.50 -13.34
CA TYR A 11 -1.60 12.95 -12.26
C TYR A 11 -2.21 11.59 -12.64
N ILE A 12 -2.81 11.48 -13.83
CA ILE A 12 -3.34 10.21 -14.35
C ILE A 12 -2.23 9.15 -14.47
N SER A 13 -1.03 9.55 -14.89
CA SER A 13 0.13 8.65 -14.95
C SER A 13 0.50 8.12 -13.57
N PHE A 14 0.47 8.97 -12.53
CA PHE A 14 0.70 8.53 -11.14
C PHE A 14 -0.40 7.59 -10.65
N ILE A 15 -1.67 7.91 -10.88
CA ILE A 15 -2.80 7.03 -10.50
C ILE A 15 -2.67 5.66 -11.17
N LYS A 16 -2.38 5.62 -12.47
CA LYS A 16 -2.23 4.35 -13.20
C LYS A 16 -1.13 3.45 -12.65
N THR A 17 -0.04 4.05 -12.16
CA THR A 17 1.14 3.29 -11.73
C THR A 17 1.21 3.05 -10.22
N LYS A 18 0.55 3.89 -9.42
CA LYS A 18 0.72 3.92 -7.96
C LYS A 18 -0.54 3.56 -7.17
N GLN A 19 -1.72 3.78 -7.73
CA GLN A 19 -2.96 3.43 -7.04
C GLN A 19 -3.03 1.92 -6.83
N PRO A 20 -3.32 1.44 -5.60
CA PRO A 20 -3.17 0.02 -5.23
C PRO A 20 -3.93 -0.96 -6.13
N ILE A 21 -5.16 -0.62 -6.51
CA ILE A 21 -5.95 -1.48 -7.42
C ILE A 21 -5.31 -1.52 -8.81
N ASN A 22 -4.94 -0.36 -9.35
CA ASN A 22 -4.32 -0.29 -10.67
C ASN A 22 -2.97 -0.99 -10.69
N PHE A 23 -2.15 -0.77 -9.68
CA PHE A 23 -0.86 -1.44 -9.53
C PHE A 23 -1.01 -2.96 -9.45
N THR A 24 -2.01 -3.43 -8.71
CA THR A 24 -2.19 -4.87 -8.47
C THR A 24 -2.77 -5.59 -9.69
N PHE A 25 -3.81 -5.03 -10.30
CA PHE A 25 -4.61 -5.75 -11.28
C PHE A 25 -4.38 -5.31 -12.73
N PHE A 26 -4.01 -4.05 -12.97
CA PHE A 26 -3.95 -3.47 -14.31
C PHE A 26 -2.54 -3.11 -14.79
N LEU A 27 -1.55 -2.99 -13.88
CA LEU A 27 -0.19 -2.68 -14.29
C LEU A 27 0.54 -3.97 -14.74
N GLU A 28 0.73 -4.11 -16.05
CA GLU A 28 1.37 -5.30 -16.66
C GLU A 28 2.85 -5.09 -17.00
N ASN A 29 3.26 -3.84 -17.24
CA ASN A 29 4.62 -3.51 -17.72
C ASN A 29 5.61 -3.23 -16.58
N ASP A 30 5.47 -3.92 -15.45
CA ASP A 30 6.44 -3.88 -14.37
C ASP A 30 7.15 -5.23 -14.21
N TYR A 31 8.34 -5.21 -13.60
CA TYR A 31 9.15 -6.42 -13.37
C TYR A 31 8.71 -7.22 -12.14
N ASN A 32 7.57 -6.89 -11.54
CA ASN A 32 7.08 -7.56 -10.35
C ASN A 32 6.10 -8.69 -10.69
N SER A 33 6.16 -9.78 -9.96
CA SER A 33 5.22 -10.88 -10.12
C SER A 33 3.80 -10.45 -9.75
N ARG A 34 2.84 -10.72 -10.63
CA ARG A 34 1.41 -10.45 -10.40
C ARG A 34 0.88 -11.13 -9.13
N ILE A 35 1.36 -12.35 -8.85
CA ILE A 35 0.98 -13.10 -7.65
C ILE A 35 1.39 -12.33 -6.39
N ILE A 36 2.61 -11.79 -6.35
CA ILE A 36 3.10 -11.01 -5.20
C ILE A 36 2.24 -9.76 -4.99
N LYS A 37 1.90 -9.05 -6.06
CA LYS A 37 1.05 -7.84 -5.99
C LYS A 37 -0.33 -8.16 -5.43
N ILE A 38 -0.95 -9.25 -5.91
CA ILE A 38 -2.26 -9.72 -5.44
C ILE A 38 -2.16 -10.15 -3.97
N CYS A 39 -1.15 -10.90 -3.57
CA CYS A 39 -0.93 -11.30 -2.18
C CYS A 39 -0.76 -10.09 -1.25
N LEU A 40 0.02 -9.08 -1.65
CA LEU A 40 0.19 -7.84 -0.88
C LEU A 40 -1.13 -7.08 -0.74
N PHE A 41 -1.94 -7.02 -1.78
CA PHE A 41 -3.24 -6.34 -1.75
C PHE A 41 -4.21 -7.00 -0.76
N PHE A 42 -4.38 -8.31 -0.84
CA PHE A 42 -5.24 -9.05 0.09
C PHE A 42 -4.67 -9.05 1.52
N PHE A 43 -3.35 -9.13 1.66
CA PHE A 43 -2.71 -9.01 2.96
C PHE A 43 -2.95 -7.63 3.58
N SER A 44 -2.89 -6.54 2.82
CA SER A 44 -3.19 -5.20 3.33
C SER A 44 -4.63 -5.09 3.84
N PHE A 45 -5.59 -5.70 3.14
CA PHE A 45 -6.98 -5.75 3.60
C PHE A 45 -7.14 -6.54 4.91
N THR A 46 -6.55 -7.74 5.00
CA THR A 46 -6.64 -8.55 6.22
C THR A 46 -5.90 -7.91 7.40
N LEU A 47 -4.80 -7.22 7.14
CA LEU A 47 -4.07 -6.44 8.12
C LEU A 47 -4.92 -5.29 8.67
N GLU A 48 -5.57 -4.53 7.79
CA GLU A 48 -6.46 -3.43 8.17
C GLU A 48 -7.66 -3.93 8.97
N TYR A 49 -8.23 -5.08 8.59
CA TYR A 49 -9.29 -5.74 9.34
C TYR A 49 -8.88 -6.08 10.77
N SER A 50 -7.70 -6.67 10.92
CA SER A 50 -7.17 -7.08 12.23
C SER A 50 -6.81 -5.88 13.10
N ILE A 51 -6.24 -4.83 12.51
CA ILE A 51 -5.88 -3.60 13.22
C ILE A 51 -7.14 -2.85 13.64
N ASN A 52 -8.17 -2.77 12.80
CA ASN A 52 -9.45 -2.21 13.19
C ASN A 52 -10.03 -2.94 14.42
N ALA A 53 -9.97 -4.27 14.44
CA ALA A 53 -10.43 -5.03 15.58
C ALA A 53 -9.65 -4.71 16.88
N LEU A 54 -8.35 -4.39 16.80
CA LEU A 54 -7.55 -3.97 17.95
C LEU A 54 -8.01 -2.63 18.56
N PHE A 55 -8.61 -1.75 17.75
CA PHE A 55 -9.13 -0.47 18.19
C PHE A 55 -10.56 -0.54 18.74
N PHE A 56 -11.25 -1.68 18.62
CA PHE A 56 -12.55 -1.89 19.23
C PHE A 56 -12.38 -2.15 20.73
N ASN A 57 -12.26 -1.06 21.49
CA ASN A 57 -12.15 -1.08 22.93
C ASN A 57 -13.55 -1.11 23.62
N ASP A 58 -13.57 -1.28 24.93
CA ASP A 58 -14.82 -1.36 25.72
C ASP A 58 -15.71 -0.13 25.55
N SER A 59 -15.15 1.07 25.38
CA SER A 59 -15.92 2.30 25.15
C SER A 59 -16.60 2.29 23.79
N THR A 60 -15.93 1.83 22.76
CA THR A 60 -16.50 1.66 21.40
C THR A 60 -17.61 0.61 21.41
N MET A 61 -17.36 -0.53 22.09
CA MET A 61 -18.36 -1.58 22.24
C MET A 61 -19.62 -1.11 22.98
N ASN A 62 -19.44 -0.39 24.08
CA ASN A 62 -20.55 0.17 24.85
C ASN A 62 -21.35 1.19 24.03
N LYS A 63 -20.68 1.98 23.21
CA LYS A 63 -21.35 2.91 22.31
C LYS A 63 -22.16 2.20 21.23
N ILE A 64 -21.58 1.20 20.55
CA ILE A 64 -22.30 0.38 19.56
C ILE A 64 -23.54 -0.29 20.19
N TYR A 65 -23.41 -0.77 21.42
CA TYR A 65 -24.53 -1.35 22.17
C TYR A 65 -25.64 -0.31 22.47
N LYS A 66 -25.26 0.88 22.95
CA LYS A 66 -26.20 1.98 23.23
C LYS A 66 -26.91 2.48 21.98
N ASP A 67 -26.18 2.59 20.88
CA ASP A 67 -26.70 3.03 19.59
C ASP A 67 -27.42 1.88 18.82
N ARG A 68 -27.67 0.74 19.47
CA ARG A 68 -28.37 -0.45 18.91
C ARG A 68 -27.77 -0.95 17.60
N GLY A 69 -26.48 -0.80 17.44
CA GLY A 69 -25.74 -1.21 16.24
C GLY A 69 -25.76 -0.19 15.09
N ASP A 70 -26.30 1.01 15.32
CA ASP A 70 -26.19 2.10 14.36
C ASP A 70 -24.74 2.53 14.17
N TYR A 71 -24.35 2.67 12.91
CA TYR A 71 -22.98 3.00 12.55
C TYR A 71 -22.74 4.52 12.60
N ASN A 72 -21.89 4.96 13.52
CA ASN A 72 -21.50 6.36 13.64
C ASN A 72 -20.11 6.59 13.02
N PHE A 73 -20.07 6.98 11.74
CA PHE A 73 -18.85 7.21 10.99
C PHE A 73 -17.93 8.26 11.62
N ILE A 74 -18.48 9.39 12.10
CA ILE A 74 -17.68 10.49 12.67
C ILE A 74 -16.95 10.03 13.93
N TYR A 75 -17.61 9.22 14.75
CA TYR A 75 -16.99 8.68 15.96
C TYR A 75 -15.86 7.69 15.64
N GLN A 76 -16.00 6.92 14.57
CA GLN A 76 -15.02 5.90 14.18
C GLN A 76 -13.90 6.44 13.29
N LEU A 77 -14.03 7.66 12.78
CA LEU A 77 -13.05 8.26 11.87
C LEU A 77 -11.60 8.26 12.38
N PRO A 78 -11.30 8.61 13.66
CA PRO A 78 -9.93 8.51 14.19
C PRO A 78 -9.38 7.09 14.14
N GLN A 79 -10.17 6.10 14.49
CA GLN A 79 -9.81 4.69 14.44
C GLN A 79 -9.48 4.24 13.01
N ILE A 80 -10.32 4.61 12.04
CA ILE A 80 -10.12 4.36 10.62
C ILE A 80 -8.77 4.92 10.15
N ILE A 81 -8.45 6.17 10.52
CA ILE A 81 -7.20 6.82 10.13
C ILE A 81 -6.01 6.11 10.75
N TYR A 82 -6.03 5.77 12.05
CA TYR A 82 -4.93 5.05 12.70
C TYR A 82 -4.72 3.66 12.11
N SER A 83 -5.79 2.91 11.89
CA SER A 83 -5.72 1.57 11.27
C SER A 83 -5.10 1.64 9.89
N PHE A 84 -5.53 2.60 9.07
CA PHE A 84 -4.97 2.84 7.76
C PHE A 84 -3.47 3.17 7.82
N LEU A 85 -3.04 4.10 8.69
CA LEU A 85 -1.64 4.49 8.78
C LEU A 85 -0.73 3.33 9.19
N ILE A 86 -1.18 2.52 10.16
CA ILE A 86 -0.40 1.37 10.63
C ILE A 86 -0.34 0.28 9.56
N SER A 87 -1.47 -0.09 8.97
CA SER A 87 -1.52 -1.11 7.91
C SER A 87 -0.75 -0.68 6.68
N PHE A 88 -0.82 0.60 6.30
CA PHE A 88 -0.04 1.19 5.24
C PHE A 88 1.47 1.07 5.52
N ALA A 89 1.94 1.45 6.71
CA ALA A 89 3.35 1.36 7.08
C ALA A 89 3.87 -0.08 7.00
N ILE A 90 3.14 -1.05 7.55
CA ILE A 90 3.52 -2.47 7.53
C ILE A 90 3.53 -3.00 6.09
N THR A 91 2.49 -2.71 5.31
CA THR A 91 2.41 -3.15 3.91
C THR A 91 3.55 -2.56 3.08
N LYS A 92 3.94 -1.31 3.34
CA LYS A 92 5.08 -0.68 2.66
C LYS A 92 6.43 -1.31 3.02
N LEU A 93 6.64 -1.64 4.27
CA LEU A 93 7.85 -2.37 4.69
C LEU A 93 7.94 -3.72 3.97
N LEU A 94 6.85 -4.46 3.90
CA LEU A 94 6.81 -5.73 3.19
C LEU A 94 6.99 -5.56 1.68
N SER A 95 6.36 -4.57 1.07
CA SER A 95 6.51 -4.29 -0.36
C SER A 95 7.94 -3.89 -0.71
N TYR A 96 8.60 -3.07 0.10
CA TYR A 96 10.01 -2.71 -0.08
C TYR A 96 10.93 -3.93 0.00
N PHE A 97 10.61 -4.88 0.87
CA PHE A 97 11.37 -6.11 1.01
C PHE A 97 11.25 -7.02 -0.21
N ILE A 98 10.04 -7.18 -0.76
CA ILE A 98 9.77 -8.21 -1.78
C ILE A 98 9.82 -7.68 -3.22
N LEU A 99 9.46 -6.41 -3.47
CA LEU A 99 9.45 -5.84 -4.81
C LEU A 99 10.88 -5.55 -5.28
N SER A 100 11.21 -6.05 -6.47
CA SER A 100 12.58 -6.03 -7.01
C SER A 100 12.72 -5.19 -8.29
N GLU A 101 11.69 -4.43 -8.65
CA GLU A 101 11.61 -3.69 -9.92
C GLU A 101 12.87 -2.86 -10.24
N LYS A 102 13.37 -2.09 -9.26
CA LYS A 102 14.53 -1.22 -9.46
C LYS A 102 15.80 -2.00 -9.78
N LYS A 103 16.04 -3.11 -9.06
CA LYS A 103 17.24 -3.95 -9.26
C LYS A 103 17.22 -4.66 -10.60
N VAL A 104 16.05 -5.14 -11.03
CA VAL A 104 15.89 -5.78 -12.33
C VAL A 104 16.06 -4.75 -13.45
N ALA A 105 15.42 -3.56 -13.33
CA ALA A 105 15.55 -2.50 -14.31
C ALA A 105 16.99 -1.98 -14.48
N GLU A 106 17.75 -1.88 -13.39
CA GLU A 106 19.18 -1.50 -13.43
C GLU A 106 20.01 -2.52 -14.21
N ILE A 107 19.81 -3.81 -13.98
CA ILE A 107 20.56 -4.86 -14.64
C ILE A 107 20.20 -4.97 -16.12
N VAL A 108 18.93 -4.84 -16.47
CA VAL A 108 18.49 -4.84 -17.87
C VAL A 108 19.10 -3.67 -18.65
N LYS A 109 19.32 -2.52 -17.99
CA LYS A 109 19.97 -1.35 -18.63
C LYS A 109 21.46 -1.53 -18.89
N THR A 110 22.16 -2.35 -18.13
CA THR A 110 23.62 -2.47 -18.23
C THR A 110 24.12 -3.31 -19.41
N LYS A 111 23.26 -4.08 -20.09
CA LYS A 111 23.54 -4.84 -21.36
C LYS A 111 24.96 -5.41 -21.53
N THR A 112 25.65 -5.80 -20.46
CA THR A 112 27.00 -6.35 -20.51
C THR A 112 26.98 -7.89 -20.57
N PHE A 113 28.03 -8.52 -21.08
CA PHE A 113 28.17 -9.99 -21.16
C PHE A 113 28.03 -10.68 -19.77
N GLU A 114 28.37 -10.00 -18.68
CA GLU A 114 28.17 -10.45 -17.29
C GLU A 114 26.72 -10.46 -16.83
N THR A 115 25.78 -9.97 -17.63
CA THR A 115 24.37 -9.84 -17.28
C THR A 115 23.73 -11.17 -16.91
N LYS A 116 24.12 -12.26 -17.57
CA LYS A 116 23.55 -13.60 -17.35
C LYS A 116 23.84 -14.14 -15.94
N ASN A 117 25.08 -13.98 -15.46
CA ASN A 117 25.48 -14.43 -14.13
C ASN A 117 24.83 -13.56 -13.03
N LYS A 118 24.80 -12.24 -13.24
CA LYS A 118 24.11 -11.29 -12.33
C LYS A 118 22.59 -11.54 -12.25
N ILE A 119 21.97 -11.92 -13.37
CA ILE A 119 20.55 -12.30 -13.42
C ILE A 119 20.32 -13.60 -12.62
N ASN A 120 21.14 -14.63 -12.78
CA ASN A 120 21.00 -15.88 -12.05
C ASN A 120 21.15 -15.69 -10.52
N ASP A 121 22.09 -14.85 -10.09
CA ASP A 121 22.26 -14.52 -8.66
C ASP A 121 21.08 -13.74 -8.12
N LEU A 122 20.51 -12.83 -8.90
CA LEU A 122 19.29 -12.15 -8.54
C LEU A 122 18.11 -13.12 -8.43
N PHE A 123 17.96 -14.06 -9.36
CA PHE A 123 16.90 -15.06 -9.27
C PHE A 123 17.00 -15.90 -7.99
N LYS A 124 18.21 -16.36 -7.63
CA LYS A 124 18.42 -17.10 -6.37
C LYS A 124 18.05 -16.27 -5.15
N LYS A 125 18.52 -15.01 -5.07
CA LYS A 125 18.20 -14.08 -3.98
C LYS A 125 16.70 -13.75 -3.94
N SER A 126 16.08 -13.54 -5.10
CA SER A 126 14.64 -13.27 -5.20
C SER A 126 13.81 -14.46 -4.76
N LYS A 127 14.19 -15.69 -5.12
CA LYS A 127 13.52 -16.93 -4.69
C LYS A 127 13.57 -17.09 -3.18
N CYS A 128 14.73 -16.88 -2.55
CA CYS A 128 14.85 -16.96 -1.09
C CYS A 128 13.96 -15.90 -0.39
N LYS A 129 13.99 -14.65 -0.86
CA LYS A 129 13.12 -13.59 -0.33
C LYS A 129 11.63 -13.91 -0.47
N LEU A 130 11.25 -14.50 -1.59
CA LEU A 130 9.88 -14.90 -1.86
C LEU A 130 9.40 -15.99 -0.89
N ILE A 131 10.25 -16.98 -0.60
CA ILE A 131 9.94 -18.02 0.38
C ILE A 131 9.78 -17.39 1.77
N ILE A 132 10.73 -16.55 2.21
CA ILE A 132 10.67 -15.86 3.50
C ILE A 132 9.40 -15.00 3.60
N PHE A 133 9.06 -14.28 2.54
CA PHE A 133 7.86 -13.45 2.47
C PHE A 133 6.58 -14.26 2.67
N PHE A 134 6.41 -15.38 1.96
CA PHE A 134 5.22 -16.21 2.12
C PHE A 134 5.15 -16.86 3.50
N VAL A 135 6.27 -17.32 4.04
CA VAL A 135 6.33 -17.87 5.42
C VAL A 135 5.91 -16.82 6.44
N LEU A 136 6.43 -15.58 6.33
CA LEU A 136 6.06 -14.48 7.22
C LEU A 136 4.58 -14.13 7.10
N ILE A 137 4.04 -14.03 5.88
CA ILE A 137 2.60 -13.76 5.68
C ILE A 137 1.75 -14.85 6.32
N ILE A 138 2.09 -16.12 6.12
CA ILE A 138 1.32 -17.23 6.71
C ILE A 138 1.33 -17.15 8.24
N ILE A 139 2.49 -16.90 8.86
CA ILE A 139 2.59 -16.78 10.32
C ILE A 139 1.72 -15.61 10.83
N ILE A 140 1.84 -14.45 10.19
CA ILE A 140 1.05 -13.26 10.57
C ILE A 140 -0.46 -13.53 10.39
N GLN A 141 -0.85 -14.17 9.29
CA GLN A 141 -2.26 -14.51 9.02
C GLN A 141 -2.83 -15.50 10.05
N LEU A 142 -2.05 -16.47 10.50
CA LEU A 142 -2.46 -17.38 11.56
C LEU A 142 -2.67 -16.65 12.89
N LEU A 143 -1.79 -15.72 13.25
CA LEU A 143 -1.94 -14.87 14.44
C LEU A 143 -3.19 -13.98 14.33
N PHE A 144 -3.45 -13.38 13.17
CA PHE A 144 -4.64 -12.57 12.94
C PHE A 144 -5.92 -13.40 12.99
N PHE A 145 -5.90 -14.57 12.39
CA PHE A 145 -7.04 -15.48 12.44
C PHE A 145 -7.38 -15.89 13.86
N TYR A 146 -6.36 -16.23 14.68
CA TYR A 146 -6.54 -16.54 16.08
C TYR A 146 -7.14 -15.35 16.84
N TYR A 147 -6.58 -14.16 16.66
CA TYR A 147 -7.05 -12.95 17.31
C TYR A 147 -8.51 -12.62 16.93
N LEU A 148 -8.82 -12.60 15.64
CA LEU A 148 -10.17 -12.32 15.15
C LEU A 148 -11.20 -13.36 15.59
N SER A 149 -10.82 -14.62 15.65
CA SER A 149 -11.68 -15.70 16.15
C SER A 149 -12.01 -15.50 17.62
N SER A 150 -11.00 -15.14 18.43
CA SER A 150 -11.18 -14.82 19.85
C SER A 150 -12.04 -13.58 20.05
N PHE A 151 -11.79 -12.51 19.29
CA PHE A 151 -12.58 -11.29 19.31
C PHE A 151 -14.04 -11.57 18.96
N CYS A 152 -14.32 -12.28 17.88
CA CYS A 152 -15.66 -12.64 17.46
C CYS A 152 -16.36 -13.59 18.45
N GLY A 153 -15.61 -14.41 19.18
CA GLY A 153 -16.14 -15.27 20.23
C GLY A 153 -16.61 -14.50 21.45
N VAL A 154 -15.87 -13.46 21.84
CA VAL A 154 -16.21 -12.59 23.00
C VAL A 154 -17.32 -11.60 22.62
N TYR A 155 -17.23 -10.96 21.49
CA TYR A 155 -18.13 -9.87 21.07
C TYR A 155 -19.09 -10.30 19.95
N LYS A 156 -19.96 -11.25 20.24
CA LYS A 156 -20.86 -11.89 19.25
C LYS A 156 -21.73 -10.93 18.45
N ASN A 157 -22.21 -9.83 19.07
CA ASN A 157 -23.16 -8.92 18.44
C ASN A 157 -22.51 -7.74 17.70
N THR A 158 -21.20 -7.61 17.71
CA THR A 158 -20.47 -6.46 17.14
C THR A 158 -19.76 -6.79 15.82
N GLN A 159 -19.85 -8.03 15.37
CA GLN A 159 -19.21 -8.50 14.14
C GLN A 159 -19.64 -7.69 12.91
N GLY A 160 -20.94 -7.38 12.79
CA GLY A 160 -21.46 -6.57 11.70
C GLY A 160 -20.92 -5.13 11.69
N ALA A 161 -20.73 -4.52 12.87
CA ALA A 161 -20.14 -3.20 13.00
C ALA A 161 -18.65 -3.22 12.58
N LEU A 162 -17.89 -4.23 13.03
CA LEU A 162 -16.48 -4.40 12.65
C LEU A 162 -16.31 -4.58 11.13
N ILE A 163 -17.17 -5.39 10.49
CA ILE A 163 -17.11 -5.59 9.03
C ILE A 163 -17.40 -4.28 8.29
N LYS A 164 -18.46 -3.55 8.71
CA LYS A 164 -18.79 -2.24 8.12
C LYS A 164 -17.62 -1.27 8.26
N ASP A 165 -17.07 -1.16 9.46
CA ASP A 165 -15.94 -0.28 9.76
C ASP A 165 -14.72 -0.61 8.89
N THR A 166 -14.38 -1.89 8.76
CA THR A 166 -13.26 -2.31 7.92
C THR A 166 -13.47 -2.03 6.45
N ILE A 167 -14.68 -2.24 5.91
CA ILE A 167 -14.98 -1.93 4.52
C ILE A 167 -14.86 -0.42 4.28
N PHE A 168 -15.42 0.41 5.17
CA PHE A 168 -15.30 1.87 5.06
C PHE A 168 -13.83 2.31 5.18
N SER A 169 -13.10 1.78 6.15
CA SER A 169 -11.68 2.04 6.33
C SER A 169 -10.89 1.72 5.07
N PHE A 170 -11.09 0.55 4.49
CA PHE A 170 -10.38 0.13 3.28
C PHE A 170 -10.73 0.98 2.06
N VAL A 171 -12.01 1.32 1.87
CA VAL A 171 -12.43 2.22 0.79
C VAL A 171 -11.80 3.60 0.97
N ILE A 172 -11.84 4.16 2.17
CA ILE A 172 -11.22 5.46 2.48
C ILE A 172 -9.71 5.41 2.24
N SER A 173 -9.04 4.32 2.63
CA SER A 173 -7.60 4.14 2.41
C SER A 173 -7.25 4.19 0.92
N LEU A 174 -8.05 3.55 0.07
CA LEU A 174 -7.89 3.60 -1.38
C LEU A 174 -8.09 5.01 -1.95
N PHE A 175 -9.08 5.77 -1.42
CA PHE A 175 -9.31 7.17 -1.83
C PHE A 175 -8.20 8.10 -1.35
N ILE A 176 -7.80 8.04 -0.07
CA ILE A 176 -6.71 8.85 0.50
C ILE A 176 -5.43 8.62 -0.32
N TYR A 177 -5.11 7.37 -0.63
CA TYR A 177 -3.95 7.04 -1.43
C TYR A 177 -3.99 7.71 -2.81
N SER A 178 -5.11 7.58 -3.52
CA SER A 178 -5.23 8.11 -4.89
C SER A 178 -5.25 9.63 -4.93
N TYR A 179 -5.97 10.28 -4.01
CA TYR A 179 -6.20 11.73 -4.09
C TYR A 179 -5.17 12.54 -3.32
N ILE A 180 -4.77 12.10 -2.13
CA ILE A 180 -3.86 12.88 -1.28
C ILE A 180 -2.40 12.53 -1.59
N PHE A 181 -2.05 11.27 -1.50
CA PHE A 181 -0.66 10.86 -1.65
C PHE A 181 -0.13 11.01 -3.09
N CYS A 182 -0.98 10.83 -4.09
CA CYS A 182 -0.55 11.05 -5.48
C CYS A 182 -0.49 12.54 -5.88
N LEU A 183 -1.23 13.43 -5.21
CA LEU A 183 -1.18 14.86 -5.49
C LEU A 183 0.19 15.48 -5.16
N ILE A 184 0.77 15.13 -4.02
CA ILE A 184 2.03 15.71 -3.56
C ILE A 184 3.17 15.50 -4.57
N PRO A 185 3.54 14.26 -4.95
CA PRO A 185 4.58 14.06 -5.95
C PRO A 185 4.20 14.58 -7.34
N CYS A 186 2.92 14.59 -7.69
CA CYS A 186 2.43 15.14 -8.95
C CYS A 186 2.68 16.64 -9.04
N THR A 187 2.31 17.41 -8.01
CA THR A 187 2.54 18.85 -7.95
C THR A 187 4.02 19.17 -8.00
N MET A 188 4.85 18.49 -7.21
CA MET A 188 6.29 18.67 -7.22
C MET A 188 6.89 18.40 -8.61
N ARG A 189 6.44 17.32 -9.27
CA ARG A 189 6.91 16.97 -10.61
C ARG A 189 6.49 17.98 -11.66
N TYR A 190 5.25 18.44 -11.61
CA TYR A 190 4.74 19.45 -12.52
C TYR A 190 5.53 20.76 -12.43
N TYR A 191 5.75 21.28 -11.21
CA TYR A 191 6.54 22.49 -11.01
C TYR A 191 8.02 22.29 -11.40
N SER A 192 8.59 21.13 -11.15
CA SER A 192 9.95 20.81 -11.57
C SER A 192 10.12 20.82 -13.09
N LEU A 193 9.09 20.45 -13.85
CA LEU A 193 9.13 20.40 -15.32
C LEU A 193 8.90 21.77 -15.96
N LYS A 194 8.10 22.64 -15.34
CA LYS A 194 7.78 24.00 -15.85
C LYS A 194 8.70 25.11 -15.36
N GLY A 195 9.37 24.97 -14.25
CA GLY A 195 10.24 26.01 -13.68
C GLY A 195 11.47 26.31 -14.52
N LYS A 196 12.02 27.52 -14.46
CA LYS A 196 13.20 27.95 -15.22
C LYS A 196 14.55 27.83 -14.46
N ASN A 197 14.56 27.50 -13.17
CA ASN A 197 15.72 27.60 -12.28
C ASN A 197 16.35 26.28 -11.82
N LYS A 198 17.53 26.39 -11.15
CA LYS A 198 18.38 25.31 -10.61
C LYS A 198 17.68 24.35 -9.63
N ASP A 199 16.60 24.81 -9.00
CA ASP A 199 15.79 24.05 -8.03
C ASP A 199 14.98 22.89 -8.67
N ARG A 200 14.95 22.84 -10.00
CA ARG A 200 14.27 21.77 -10.76
C ARG A 200 14.72 20.37 -10.40
N LYS A 201 16.05 20.17 -10.28
CA LYS A 201 16.60 18.84 -9.95
C LYS A 201 16.23 18.42 -8.53
N CYS A 202 16.23 19.35 -7.59
CA CYS A 202 15.85 19.07 -6.21
C CYS A 202 14.37 18.65 -6.11
N LEU A 203 13.45 19.43 -6.68
CA LEU A 203 12.02 19.11 -6.71
C LEU A 203 11.72 17.82 -7.48
N TYR A 204 12.39 17.58 -8.59
CA TYR A 204 12.24 16.35 -9.35
C TYR A 204 12.72 15.12 -8.54
N ASN A 205 13.89 15.24 -7.90
CA ASN A 205 14.41 14.19 -7.05
C ASN A 205 13.52 13.95 -5.82
N ALA A 206 13.03 15.02 -5.18
CA ALA A 206 12.09 14.93 -4.08
C ALA A 206 10.79 14.24 -4.51
N SER A 207 10.21 14.61 -5.66
CA SER A 207 9.05 13.94 -6.25
C SER A 207 9.31 12.44 -6.46
N ASN A 208 10.50 12.07 -6.97
CA ASN A 208 10.87 10.68 -7.18
C ASN A 208 11.05 9.92 -5.84
N ILE A 209 11.66 10.55 -4.84
CA ILE A 209 11.83 9.95 -3.51
C ILE A 209 10.46 9.70 -2.88
N ILE A 210 9.60 10.72 -2.85
CA ILE A 210 8.25 10.60 -2.29
C ILE A 210 7.44 9.55 -3.05
N SER A 211 7.45 9.58 -4.38
CA SER A 211 6.74 8.58 -5.18
C SER A 211 7.26 7.16 -4.98
N ASN A 212 8.54 7.00 -4.62
CA ASN A 212 9.15 5.71 -4.32
C ASN A 212 8.86 5.23 -2.89
N ILE A 213 8.68 6.16 -1.94
CA ILE A 213 8.23 5.84 -0.57
C ILE A 213 6.76 5.42 -0.60
N LEU A 214 5.97 6.01 -1.48
CA LEU A 214 4.55 5.69 -1.63
C LEU A 214 4.29 4.39 -2.42
N LEU A 215 5.26 3.83 -3.10
CA LEU A 215 5.22 2.50 -3.72
C LEU A 215 5.59 1.41 -2.75
#